data_41a29a41029924e2c21cdcb3c74b6caf
#
_entry.id   41a29a41029924e2c21cdcb3c74b6caf
#
_cell.length_a   1.000
_cell.length_b   1.000
_cell.length_c   1.000
_cell.angle_alpha   90.00
_cell.angle_beta   90.00
_cell.angle_gamma   90.00
#
_symmetry.space_group_name_H-M   'P 1'
#
loop_
_entity.id
_entity.type
_entity.pdbx_description
1 polymer ?
#
loop_
_entity_poly.entity_id
_entity_poly.type
_entity_poly.pdbx_seq_one_letter_code
_entity_poly.pdbx_strand_id
1 'polypeptide(L)'
;MGNIEEQVLIPYPVMAPEQKETLHGVIDSVKQLLGSRDADFRKWDRAGEMPPEFVEELRQFGLFGLVVPEAFGGLGFKSAAYARTLQEVAKYDASVAVTIGAHSSIGMRGLLLFGTDEQKQRFLPKLATGEMIAAFALTEAGAGSDAAALKTRAVREGDEWVLSGNKLWITNGGIADFFTVFARTGELEGKPHITAFIVTRDMPGVSVGPHEDKMGLRASSTTTVHFDEVRVPHANMLGEENKGFKIAMAILNNGRTGLGGGTIGAMKKLIAQCTKYANERKTFGKSIREYGMIKHKVGQMVIDCYATEAAVDMVAELIDSGYEDYAVEAAISKVFASEALWHT
;
A
#
# COMPACT_ATOMS: atom_id res chain seq x y z
N MET A 1 19.29 -22.76 -9.34
CA MET A 1 18.94 -23.08 -7.93
C MET A 1 19.34 -21.86 -7.12
N GLY A 2 18.40 -21.26 -6.39
CA GLY A 2 18.70 -20.15 -5.49
C GLY A 2 19.54 -20.66 -4.30
N ASN A 3 20.56 -19.92 -3.92
CA ASN A 3 21.26 -20.17 -2.67
C ASN A 3 20.41 -19.65 -1.52
N ILE A 4 20.21 -20.48 -0.49
CA ILE A 4 19.60 -20.03 0.76
C ILE A 4 20.74 -19.50 1.65
N GLU A 5 20.73 -18.22 1.93
CA GLU A 5 21.68 -17.60 2.86
C GLU A 5 21.13 -17.70 4.29
N GLU A 6 21.47 -18.78 4.99
CA GLU A 6 20.95 -19.08 6.33
C GLU A 6 21.19 -17.92 7.32
N GLN A 7 22.29 -17.21 7.21
CA GLN A 7 22.62 -16.07 8.06
C GLN A 7 21.61 -14.90 7.95
N VAL A 8 20.83 -14.84 6.86
CA VAL A 8 19.78 -13.84 6.65
C VAL A 8 18.46 -14.30 7.30
N LEU A 9 18.30 -15.62 7.48
CA LEU A 9 17.08 -16.24 8.01
C LEU A 9 17.15 -16.57 9.50
N ILE A 10 18.34 -16.62 10.08
CA ILE A 10 18.56 -17.02 11.47
C ILE A 10 19.48 -16.00 12.18
N PRO A 11 19.08 -15.44 13.33
CA PRO A 11 17.84 -15.71 14.07
C PRO A 11 16.60 -15.14 13.40
N TYR A 12 15.41 -15.70 13.73
CA TYR A 12 14.14 -15.15 13.28
C TYR A 12 13.98 -13.69 13.77
N PRO A 13 13.44 -12.77 12.93
CA PRO A 13 13.37 -11.35 13.23
C PRO A 13 12.64 -11.04 14.54
N VAL A 14 13.24 -10.18 15.35
CA VAL A 14 12.64 -9.70 16.60
C VAL A 14 12.64 -8.19 16.62
N MET A 15 11.45 -7.60 16.67
CA MET A 15 11.29 -6.16 16.76
C MET A 15 11.89 -5.58 18.05
N ALA A 16 12.57 -4.43 17.96
CA ALA A 16 13.12 -3.72 19.11
C ALA A 16 12.02 -3.37 20.16
N PRO A 17 12.31 -3.44 21.46
CA PRO A 17 11.31 -3.24 22.52
C PRO A 17 10.55 -1.91 22.39
N GLU A 18 11.25 -0.81 22.16
CA GLU A 18 10.65 0.53 22.01
C GLU A 18 9.67 0.61 20.84
N GLN A 19 10.06 0.06 19.68
CA GLN A 19 9.19 0.01 18.50
C GLN A 19 7.98 -0.88 18.74
N LYS A 20 8.15 -1.96 19.53
CA LYS A 20 7.05 -2.86 19.90
C LYS A 20 6.05 -2.18 20.84
N GLU A 21 6.49 -1.35 21.77
CA GLU A 21 5.62 -0.58 22.66
C GLU A 21 4.80 0.44 21.89
N THR A 22 5.45 1.22 21.03
CA THR A 22 4.77 2.19 20.13
C THR A 22 3.75 1.48 19.23
N LEU A 23 4.11 0.34 18.65
CA LEU A 23 3.22 -0.47 17.83
C LEU A 23 1.99 -0.95 18.62
N HIS A 24 2.14 -1.37 19.87
CA HIS A 24 1.01 -1.77 20.71
C HIS A 24 0.04 -0.62 20.93
N GLY A 25 0.53 0.59 21.20
CA GLY A 25 -0.31 1.79 21.31
C GLY A 25 -1.10 2.08 20.04
N VAL A 26 -0.45 1.96 18.87
CA VAL A 26 -1.13 2.14 17.56
C VAL A 26 -2.16 1.05 17.33
N ILE A 27 -1.86 -0.21 17.62
CA ILE A 27 -2.81 -1.34 17.48
C ILE A 27 -4.04 -1.11 18.38
N ASP A 28 -3.86 -0.65 19.61
CA ASP A 28 -4.99 -0.37 20.51
C ASP A 28 -5.83 0.80 20.03
N SER A 29 -5.21 1.84 19.47
CA SER A 29 -5.92 2.95 18.82
C SER A 29 -6.72 2.47 17.60
N VAL A 30 -6.15 1.61 16.77
CA VAL A 30 -6.85 0.97 15.62
C VAL A 30 -8.06 0.17 16.10
N LYS A 31 -7.93 -0.65 17.14
CA LYS A 31 -9.04 -1.40 17.74
C LYS A 31 -10.16 -0.48 18.24
N GLN A 32 -9.77 0.60 18.91
CA GLN A 32 -10.72 1.58 19.43
C GLN A 32 -11.48 2.27 18.29
N LEU A 33 -10.78 2.72 17.26
CA LEU A 33 -11.37 3.42 16.12
C LEU A 33 -12.27 2.53 15.26
N LEU A 34 -11.83 1.30 14.97
CA LEU A 34 -12.46 0.45 13.96
C LEU A 34 -13.37 -0.65 14.53
N GLY A 35 -13.16 -1.04 15.80
CA GLY A 35 -13.74 -2.25 16.38
C GLY A 35 -15.28 -2.31 16.44
N SER A 36 -15.97 -1.19 16.44
CA SER A 36 -17.44 -1.12 16.50
C SER A 36 -18.12 -0.74 15.18
N ARG A 37 -17.36 -0.62 14.06
CA ARG A 37 -17.86 -0.01 12.82
C ARG A 37 -18.21 -1.01 11.71
N ASP A 38 -18.39 -2.28 12.02
CA ASP A 38 -18.66 -3.33 11.01
C ASP A 38 -19.90 -3.02 10.13
N ALA A 39 -20.93 -2.37 10.69
CA ALA A 39 -22.10 -1.94 9.94
C ALA A 39 -21.81 -0.75 9.01
N ASP A 40 -20.98 0.19 9.47
CA ASP A 40 -20.57 1.37 8.68
C ASP A 40 -19.72 0.93 7.48
N PHE A 41 -18.74 0.05 7.69
CA PHE A 41 -17.89 -0.49 6.60
C PHE A 41 -18.73 -1.16 5.53
N ARG A 42 -19.72 -1.99 5.90
CA ARG A 42 -20.65 -2.59 4.93
C ARG A 42 -21.49 -1.56 4.18
N LYS A 43 -21.90 -0.49 4.84
CA LYS A 43 -22.64 0.61 4.22
C LYS A 43 -21.76 1.36 3.22
N TRP A 44 -20.54 1.70 3.60
CA TRP A 44 -19.58 2.42 2.74
C TRP A 44 -19.12 1.58 1.55
N ASP A 45 -18.88 0.29 1.75
CA ASP A 45 -18.54 -0.61 0.64
C ASP A 45 -19.67 -0.70 -0.39
N ARG A 46 -20.94 -0.77 0.04
CA ARG A 46 -22.10 -0.74 -0.86
C ARG A 46 -22.25 0.61 -1.56
N ALA A 47 -22.00 1.71 -0.85
CA ALA A 47 -22.03 3.05 -1.42
C ALA A 47 -20.89 3.29 -2.43
N GLY A 48 -19.76 2.56 -2.29
CA GLY A 48 -18.56 2.72 -3.08
C GLY A 48 -17.67 3.87 -2.61
N GLU A 49 -17.88 4.38 -1.39
CA GLU A 49 -17.20 5.57 -0.89
C GLU A 49 -17.09 5.57 0.63
N MET A 50 -15.93 5.97 1.16
CA MET A 50 -15.75 6.33 2.55
C MET A 50 -16.18 7.80 2.76
N PRO A 51 -16.97 8.12 3.80
CA PRO A 51 -17.34 9.51 4.05
C PRO A 51 -16.11 10.34 4.46
N PRO A 52 -16.05 11.63 4.04
CA PRO A 52 -14.92 12.52 4.36
C PRO A 52 -14.65 12.64 5.86
N GLU A 53 -15.71 12.58 6.68
CA GLU A 53 -15.60 12.64 8.14
C GLU A 53 -14.81 11.47 8.72
N PHE A 54 -14.96 10.29 8.13
CA PHE A 54 -14.19 9.13 8.54
C PHE A 54 -12.72 9.21 8.09
N VAL A 55 -12.45 9.76 6.90
CA VAL A 55 -11.08 10.06 6.47
C VAL A 55 -10.42 11.05 7.44
N GLU A 56 -11.18 12.04 7.93
CA GLU A 56 -10.70 12.98 8.96
C GLU A 56 -10.38 12.28 10.28
N GLU A 57 -11.20 11.33 10.71
CA GLU A 57 -10.87 10.51 11.89
C GLU A 57 -9.56 9.72 11.69
N LEU A 58 -9.31 9.13 10.51
CA LEU A 58 -8.04 8.45 10.21
C LEU A 58 -6.83 9.40 10.34
N ARG A 59 -6.99 10.69 9.95
CA ARG A 59 -5.98 11.73 10.14
C ARG A 59 -5.71 11.98 11.63
N GLN A 60 -6.76 12.21 12.41
CA GLN A 60 -6.67 12.49 13.84
C GLN A 60 -6.02 11.34 14.63
N PHE A 61 -6.22 10.09 14.18
CA PHE A 61 -5.55 8.92 14.76
C PHE A 61 -4.13 8.70 14.23
N GLY A 62 -3.60 9.58 13.36
CA GLY A 62 -2.23 9.55 12.85
C GLY A 62 -1.91 8.39 11.91
N LEU A 63 -2.93 7.74 11.32
CA LEU A 63 -2.74 6.53 10.50
C LEU A 63 -2.11 6.82 9.14
N PHE A 64 -1.97 8.07 8.74
CA PHE A 64 -1.24 8.47 7.53
C PHE A 64 0.25 8.69 7.79
N GLY A 65 0.67 8.93 9.05
CA GLY A 65 2.05 9.20 9.45
C GLY A 65 2.91 7.99 9.78
N LEU A 66 2.41 6.77 9.65
CA LEU A 66 3.04 5.55 10.15
C LEU A 66 4.52 5.40 9.76
N VAL A 67 4.87 5.62 8.49
CA VAL A 67 6.22 5.39 7.93
C VAL A 67 7.04 6.67 7.77
N VAL A 68 6.44 7.83 8.03
CA VAL A 68 7.14 9.11 7.93
C VAL A 68 8.08 9.25 9.12
N PRO A 69 9.35 9.66 8.92
CA PRO A 69 10.28 9.87 10.03
C PRO A 69 9.75 10.87 11.06
N GLU A 70 10.09 10.66 12.32
CA GLU A 70 9.69 11.53 13.45
C GLU A 70 10.06 13.00 13.24
N ALA A 71 11.21 13.26 12.61
CA ALA A 71 11.65 14.61 12.25
C ALA A 71 10.65 15.38 11.36
N PHE A 72 9.73 14.68 10.70
CA PHE A 72 8.67 15.25 9.86
C PHE A 72 7.26 15.02 10.45
N GLY A 73 7.18 14.64 11.74
CA GLY A 73 5.91 14.47 12.46
C GLY A 73 5.24 13.10 12.28
N GLY A 74 5.93 12.10 11.77
CA GLY A 74 5.42 10.73 11.67
C GLY A 74 5.88 9.83 12.84
N LEU A 75 5.58 8.52 12.75
CA LEU A 75 5.97 7.51 13.75
C LEU A 75 7.27 6.79 13.42
N GLY A 76 7.86 7.00 12.24
CA GLY A 76 9.10 6.36 11.82
C GLY A 76 9.04 4.83 11.77
N PHE A 77 7.86 4.23 11.60
CA PHE A 77 7.73 2.78 11.57
C PHE A 77 8.52 2.18 10.42
N LYS A 78 9.31 1.18 10.73
CA LYS A 78 9.95 0.30 9.77
C LYS A 78 8.94 -0.68 9.19
N SER A 79 9.36 -1.49 8.22
CA SER A 79 8.49 -2.38 7.44
C SER A 79 7.72 -3.38 8.29
N ALA A 80 8.35 -3.97 9.32
CA ALA A 80 7.71 -4.93 10.21
C ALA A 80 6.57 -4.29 11.03
N ALA A 81 6.81 -3.15 11.68
CA ALA A 81 5.79 -2.46 12.46
C ALA A 81 4.64 -1.95 11.57
N TYR A 82 4.97 -1.45 10.38
CA TYR A 82 4.00 -1.02 9.38
C TYR A 82 3.11 -2.19 8.90
N ALA A 83 3.69 -3.34 8.53
CA ALA A 83 2.94 -4.52 8.13
C ALA A 83 2.01 -5.02 9.24
N ARG A 84 2.47 -5.02 10.49
CA ARG A 84 1.66 -5.37 11.67
C ARG A 84 0.49 -4.40 11.91
N THR A 85 0.69 -3.10 11.65
CA THR A 85 -0.39 -2.11 11.74
C THR A 85 -1.44 -2.37 10.67
N LEU A 86 -1.05 -2.56 9.41
CA LEU A 86 -1.98 -2.88 8.33
C LEU A 86 -2.70 -4.22 8.55
N GLN A 87 -2.02 -5.20 9.16
CA GLN A 87 -2.64 -6.46 9.58
C GLN A 87 -3.80 -6.21 10.56
N GLU A 88 -3.63 -5.30 11.54
CA GLU A 88 -4.71 -4.99 12.46
C GLU A 88 -5.85 -4.24 11.78
N VAL A 89 -5.56 -3.22 10.96
CA VAL A 89 -6.58 -2.47 10.21
C VAL A 89 -7.42 -3.39 9.32
N ALA A 90 -6.78 -4.29 8.56
CA ALA A 90 -7.45 -5.19 7.62
C ALA A 90 -8.35 -6.25 8.29
N LYS A 91 -8.20 -6.52 9.59
CA LYS A 91 -9.16 -7.33 10.34
C LYS A 91 -10.54 -6.70 10.39
N TYR A 92 -10.61 -5.37 10.31
CA TYR A 92 -11.87 -4.63 10.37
C TYR A 92 -12.39 -4.34 8.97
N ASP A 93 -11.59 -3.66 8.15
CA ASP A 93 -11.95 -3.31 6.78
C ASP A 93 -10.74 -3.23 5.84
N ALA A 94 -10.86 -3.90 4.69
CA ALA A 94 -9.80 -3.94 3.70
C ALA A 94 -9.70 -2.66 2.87
N SER A 95 -10.79 -1.92 2.66
CA SER A 95 -10.78 -0.63 1.94
C SER A 95 -10.01 0.42 2.74
N VAL A 96 -10.19 0.46 4.08
CA VAL A 96 -9.42 1.31 4.99
C VAL A 96 -7.93 0.95 4.93
N ALA A 97 -7.61 -0.36 5.00
CA ALA A 97 -6.23 -0.82 4.92
C ALA A 97 -5.55 -0.43 3.59
N VAL A 98 -6.28 -0.53 2.48
CA VAL A 98 -5.79 -0.13 1.14
C VAL A 98 -5.61 1.38 1.05
N THR A 99 -6.50 2.19 1.62
CA THR A 99 -6.39 3.65 1.61
C THR A 99 -5.14 4.12 2.34
N ILE A 100 -4.91 3.62 3.57
CA ILE A 100 -3.71 3.91 4.35
C ILE A 100 -2.47 3.31 3.66
N GLY A 101 -2.61 2.08 3.17
CA GLY A 101 -1.54 1.34 2.51
C GLY A 101 -1.04 2.05 1.25
N ALA A 102 -1.93 2.44 0.35
CA ALA A 102 -1.56 3.12 -0.89
C ALA A 102 -0.89 4.48 -0.63
N HIS A 103 -1.35 5.23 0.37
CA HIS A 103 -0.69 6.46 0.79
C HIS A 103 0.75 6.21 1.24
N SER A 104 0.94 5.31 2.20
CA SER A 104 2.23 5.11 2.88
C SER A 104 3.22 4.29 2.06
N SER A 105 2.76 3.20 1.40
CA SER A 105 3.66 2.20 0.81
C SER A 105 4.05 2.49 -0.63
N ILE A 106 3.21 3.17 -1.40
CA ILE A 106 3.50 3.49 -2.81
C ILE A 106 3.36 4.97 -3.12
N GLY A 107 2.36 5.65 -2.57
CA GLY A 107 2.07 7.06 -2.87
C GLY A 107 3.23 7.98 -2.50
N MET A 108 3.66 7.97 -1.24
CA MET A 108 4.76 8.81 -0.75
C MET A 108 6.12 8.11 -0.71
N ARG A 109 6.19 6.80 -0.92
CA ARG A 109 7.44 6.04 -0.76
C ARG A 109 8.56 6.55 -1.68
N GLY A 110 8.21 7.01 -2.89
CA GLY A 110 9.16 7.62 -3.80
C GLY A 110 9.86 8.84 -3.21
N LEU A 111 9.09 9.71 -2.54
CA LEU A 111 9.62 10.87 -1.83
C LEU A 111 10.56 10.48 -0.68
N LEU A 112 10.18 9.46 0.10
CA LEU A 112 11.02 8.96 1.20
C LEU A 112 12.36 8.42 0.71
N LEU A 113 12.37 7.66 -0.40
CA LEU A 113 13.55 6.97 -0.92
C LEU A 113 14.44 7.85 -1.81
N PHE A 114 13.84 8.73 -2.61
CA PHE A 114 14.53 9.44 -3.70
C PHE A 114 14.34 10.95 -3.69
N GLY A 115 13.53 11.49 -2.78
CA GLY A 115 13.31 12.92 -2.66
C GLY A 115 14.52 13.67 -2.12
N THR A 116 14.71 14.91 -2.57
CA THR A 116 15.69 15.82 -1.98
C THR A 116 15.24 16.25 -0.58
N ASP A 117 16.14 16.84 0.20
CA ASP A 117 15.80 17.33 1.54
C ASP A 117 14.75 18.44 1.47
N GLU A 118 14.82 19.31 0.46
CA GLU A 118 13.82 20.36 0.22
C GLU A 118 12.45 19.78 -0.12
N GLN A 119 12.40 18.74 -0.96
CA GLN A 119 11.15 18.03 -1.27
C GLN A 119 10.57 17.36 -0.04
N LYS A 120 11.40 16.70 0.77
CA LYS A 120 11.00 16.06 2.02
C LYS A 120 10.46 17.08 3.03
N GLN A 121 11.17 18.19 3.24
CA GLN A 121 10.73 19.27 4.14
C GLN A 121 9.40 19.90 3.69
N ARG A 122 9.20 20.04 2.38
CA ARG A 122 7.99 20.63 1.81
C ARG A 122 6.77 19.74 1.95
N PHE A 123 6.89 18.44 1.75
CA PHE A 123 5.74 17.54 1.57
C PHE A 123 5.54 16.56 2.74
N LEU A 124 6.60 16.02 3.37
CA LEU A 124 6.44 14.99 4.39
C LEU A 124 5.62 15.42 5.61
N PRO A 125 5.73 16.65 6.14
CA PRO A 125 4.89 17.06 7.26
C PRO A 125 3.37 17.00 6.95
N LYS A 126 3.00 17.42 5.74
CA LYS A 126 1.60 17.39 5.29
C LYS A 126 1.11 15.98 4.99
N LEU A 127 1.99 15.12 4.48
CA LEU A 127 1.70 13.70 4.26
C LEU A 127 1.61 12.92 5.58
N ALA A 128 2.42 13.27 6.59
CA ALA A 128 2.39 12.64 7.91
C ALA A 128 1.07 12.90 8.64
N THR A 129 0.56 14.11 8.57
CA THR A 129 -0.74 14.48 9.17
C THR A 129 -1.95 14.00 8.36
N GLY A 130 -1.73 13.63 7.08
CA GLY A 130 -2.81 13.36 6.12
C GLY A 130 -3.47 14.64 5.59
N GLU A 131 -2.96 15.85 5.89
CA GLU A 131 -3.37 17.10 5.21
C GLU A 131 -3.31 16.91 3.70
N MET A 132 -2.25 16.25 3.22
CA MET A 132 -2.14 15.76 1.85
C MET A 132 -2.19 14.22 1.85
N ILE A 133 -3.03 13.65 0.99
CA ILE A 133 -3.04 12.21 0.74
C ILE A 133 -2.26 11.91 -0.54
N ALA A 134 -1.45 10.83 -0.50
CA ALA A 134 -0.61 10.45 -1.63
C ALA A 134 -1.24 9.33 -2.47
N ALA A 135 -0.99 9.39 -3.79
CA ALA A 135 -1.30 8.36 -4.77
C ALA A 135 -0.12 8.07 -5.69
N PHE A 136 -0.11 6.84 -6.25
CA PHE A 136 0.92 6.36 -7.18
C PHE A 136 0.33 6.23 -8.58
N ALA A 137 0.80 7.06 -9.51
CA ALA A 137 0.24 7.22 -10.85
C ALA A 137 1.17 6.66 -11.93
N LEU A 138 1.22 5.32 -12.07
CA LEU A 138 2.04 4.60 -13.06
C LEU A 138 1.17 4.03 -14.18
N THR A 139 0.14 3.26 -13.86
CA THR A 139 -0.65 2.43 -14.77
C THR A 139 -1.44 3.25 -15.79
N GLU A 140 -1.49 2.78 -17.04
CA GLU A 140 -2.28 3.33 -18.13
C GLU A 140 -3.10 2.24 -18.81
N ALA A 141 -4.10 2.60 -19.60
CA ALA A 141 -4.97 1.65 -20.32
C ALA A 141 -4.18 0.65 -21.20
N GLY A 142 -3.06 1.08 -21.77
CA GLY A 142 -2.17 0.26 -22.61
C GLY A 142 -0.89 -0.21 -21.91
N ALA A 143 -0.68 0.10 -20.62
CA ALA A 143 0.55 -0.18 -19.89
C ALA A 143 0.25 -0.56 -18.43
N GLY A 144 -0.19 -1.81 -18.26
CA GLY A 144 -0.39 -2.45 -16.96
C GLY A 144 0.81 -3.32 -16.58
N SER A 145 0.81 -4.60 -16.97
CA SER A 145 1.93 -5.52 -16.74
C SER A 145 3.21 -5.07 -17.44
N ASP A 146 3.09 -4.55 -18.67
CA ASP A 146 4.20 -3.88 -19.37
C ASP A 146 4.21 -2.39 -19.00
N ALA A 147 4.62 -2.07 -17.77
CA ALA A 147 4.63 -0.72 -17.25
C ALA A 147 5.61 0.22 -17.99
N ALA A 148 6.63 -0.34 -18.66
CA ALA A 148 7.58 0.45 -19.43
C ALA A 148 6.96 1.01 -20.72
N ALA A 149 5.86 0.44 -21.21
CA ALA A 149 5.15 0.89 -22.40
C ALA A 149 4.23 2.11 -22.16
N LEU A 150 4.34 2.79 -21.02
CA LEU A 150 3.54 3.98 -20.70
C LEU A 150 3.70 5.07 -21.77
N LYS A 151 2.61 5.83 -22.01
CA LYS A 151 2.50 6.86 -23.07
C LYS A 151 2.41 8.29 -22.53
N THR A 152 2.09 8.51 -21.25
CA THR A 152 2.15 9.83 -20.61
C THR A 152 3.51 10.44 -20.88
N ARG A 153 3.55 11.67 -21.42
CA ARG A 153 4.77 12.38 -21.82
C ARG A 153 5.08 13.51 -20.86
N ALA A 154 6.34 13.80 -20.69
CA ALA A 154 6.83 15.03 -20.11
C ALA A 154 7.85 15.65 -21.07
N VAL A 155 7.61 16.87 -21.49
CA VAL A 155 8.49 17.63 -22.39
C VAL A 155 9.10 18.78 -21.59
N ARG A 156 10.43 18.91 -21.63
CA ARG A 156 11.12 19.98 -20.92
C ARG A 156 10.97 21.31 -21.65
N GLU A 157 10.46 22.33 -20.96
CA GLU A 157 10.35 23.70 -21.41
C GLU A 157 11.02 24.64 -20.41
N GLY A 158 12.28 24.99 -20.64
CA GLY A 158 13.06 25.81 -19.71
C GLY A 158 13.28 25.10 -18.38
N ASP A 159 12.74 25.67 -17.31
CA ASP A 159 12.86 25.17 -15.94
C ASP A 159 11.62 24.39 -15.46
N GLU A 160 10.77 24.03 -16.40
CA GLU A 160 9.56 23.24 -16.16
C GLU A 160 9.48 22.03 -17.08
N TRP A 161 8.59 21.10 -16.71
CA TRP A 161 8.18 19.97 -17.52
C TRP A 161 6.68 20.08 -17.82
N VAL A 162 6.30 19.95 -19.09
CA VAL A 162 4.90 19.90 -19.51
C VAL A 162 4.47 18.47 -19.61
N LEU A 163 3.58 18.03 -18.69
CA LEU A 163 3.04 16.67 -18.61
C LEU A 163 1.71 16.58 -19.33
N SER A 164 1.57 15.59 -20.23
CA SER A 164 0.32 15.27 -20.91
C SER A 164 0.09 13.77 -20.96
N GLY A 165 -1.08 13.31 -20.54
CA GLY A 165 -1.46 11.90 -20.54
C GLY A 165 -2.51 11.53 -19.50
N ASN A 166 -2.80 10.23 -19.41
CA ASN A 166 -3.86 9.72 -18.55
C ASN A 166 -3.38 8.50 -17.79
N LYS A 167 -3.70 8.44 -16.51
CA LYS A 167 -3.45 7.29 -15.65
C LYS A 167 -4.75 6.61 -15.27
N LEU A 168 -4.71 5.29 -15.10
CA LEU A 168 -5.87 4.45 -14.87
C LEU A 168 -5.73 3.70 -13.55
N TRP A 169 -6.85 3.50 -12.87
CA TRP A 169 -6.97 2.74 -11.62
C TRP A 169 -6.06 3.25 -10.49
N ILE A 170 -6.03 4.56 -10.33
CA ILE A 170 -5.18 5.19 -9.31
C ILE A 170 -5.90 5.13 -7.95
N THR A 171 -5.39 4.27 -7.08
CA THR A 171 -5.85 4.18 -5.70
C THR A 171 -5.57 5.49 -4.96
N ASN A 172 -6.52 5.94 -4.18
CA ASN A 172 -6.62 7.26 -3.56
C ASN A 172 -6.79 8.41 -4.57
N GLY A 173 -6.88 8.17 -5.89
CA GLY A 173 -6.91 9.22 -6.90
C GLY A 173 -7.98 10.29 -6.67
N GLY A 174 -9.16 9.90 -6.19
CA GLY A 174 -10.27 10.83 -5.89
C GLY A 174 -10.04 11.72 -4.67
N ILE A 175 -9.19 11.31 -3.73
CA ILE A 175 -8.92 12.00 -2.46
C ILE A 175 -7.47 12.47 -2.31
N ALA A 176 -6.57 12.12 -3.24
CA ALA A 176 -5.16 12.47 -3.18
C ALA A 176 -4.91 13.92 -3.58
N ASP A 177 -3.97 14.55 -2.90
CA ASP A 177 -3.43 15.89 -3.19
C ASP A 177 -2.01 15.81 -3.76
N PHE A 178 -1.34 14.69 -3.55
CA PHE A 178 0.04 14.40 -3.95
C PHE A 178 0.07 13.16 -4.83
N PHE A 179 0.60 13.29 -6.04
CA PHE A 179 0.75 12.19 -6.99
C PHE A 179 2.22 11.96 -7.32
N THR A 180 2.71 10.73 -7.11
CA THR A 180 3.97 10.26 -7.71
C THR A 180 3.66 9.79 -9.13
N VAL A 181 4.02 10.59 -10.13
CA VAL A 181 3.68 10.38 -11.54
C VAL A 181 4.90 9.93 -12.34
N PHE A 182 4.71 8.96 -13.22
CA PHE A 182 5.74 8.49 -14.15
C PHE A 182 5.37 8.87 -15.58
N ALA A 183 6.31 9.54 -16.26
CA ALA A 183 6.12 10.00 -17.62
C ALA A 183 7.34 9.70 -18.49
N ARG A 184 7.11 9.52 -19.78
CA ARG A 184 8.15 9.34 -20.79
C ARG A 184 8.76 10.71 -21.11
N THR A 185 10.07 10.83 -20.92
CA THR A 185 10.85 12.05 -21.17
C THR A 185 11.69 11.96 -22.44
N GLY A 186 11.76 10.79 -23.06
CA GLY A 186 12.53 10.57 -24.28
C GLY A 186 12.58 9.11 -24.67
N GLU A 187 13.50 8.81 -25.59
CA GLU A 187 13.79 7.47 -26.05
C GLU A 187 15.25 7.37 -26.47
N LEU A 188 15.91 6.28 -26.16
CA LEU A 188 17.24 5.94 -26.64
C LEU A 188 17.25 4.49 -27.12
N GLU A 189 17.72 4.26 -28.35
CA GLU A 189 17.81 2.93 -28.95
C GLU A 189 16.48 2.12 -28.87
N GLY A 190 15.34 2.78 -29.09
CA GLY A 190 14.02 2.15 -29.01
C GLY A 190 13.50 1.88 -27.59
N LYS A 191 14.26 2.24 -26.54
CA LYS A 191 13.85 2.10 -25.16
C LYS A 191 13.33 3.42 -24.59
N PRO A 192 12.15 3.43 -23.95
CA PRO A 192 11.61 4.65 -23.37
C PRO A 192 12.46 5.10 -22.17
N HIS A 193 12.78 6.37 -22.16
CA HIS A 193 13.28 7.06 -20.97
C HIS A 193 12.08 7.50 -20.13
N ILE A 194 12.04 7.07 -18.89
CA ILE A 194 10.96 7.38 -17.94
C ILE A 194 11.55 8.16 -16.77
N THR A 195 10.87 9.24 -16.40
CA THR A 195 11.21 10.08 -15.26
C THR A 195 10.02 10.11 -14.27
N ALA A 196 10.32 10.24 -12.99
CA ALA A 196 9.33 10.38 -11.94
C ALA A 196 9.15 11.84 -11.53
N PHE A 197 7.92 12.24 -11.23
CA PHE A 197 7.56 13.61 -10.88
C PHE A 197 6.63 13.64 -9.68
N ILE A 198 6.77 14.68 -8.85
CA ILE A 198 5.79 15.06 -7.85
C ILE A 198 4.81 16.05 -8.50
N VAL A 199 3.56 15.64 -8.61
CA VAL A 199 2.47 16.47 -9.12
C VAL A 199 1.44 16.66 -8.01
N THR A 200 0.98 17.89 -7.79
CA THR A 200 -0.06 18.18 -6.81
C THR A 200 -1.40 18.45 -7.50
N ARG A 201 -2.49 18.17 -6.80
CA ARG A 201 -3.85 18.30 -7.34
C ARG A 201 -4.20 19.71 -7.80
N ASP A 202 -3.64 20.72 -7.14
CA ASP A 202 -3.87 22.14 -7.41
C ASP A 202 -3.13 22.67 -8.66
N MET A 203 -2.25 21.87 -9.25
CA MET A 203 -1.60 22.27 -10.51
C MET A 203 -2.63 22.37 -11.65
N PRO A 204 -2.67 23.49 -12.40
CA PRO A 204 -3.56 23.64 -13.55
C PRO A 204 -3.38 22.49 -14.55
N GLY A 205 -4.50 21.94 -15.05
CA GLY A 205 -4.50 20.82 -15.98
C GLY A 205 -4.59 19.43 -15.31
N VAL A 206 -4.48 19.34 -13.97
CA VAL A 206 -4.73 18.09 -13.23
C VAL A 206 -6.23 17.92 -13.02
N SER A 207 -6.77 16.78 -13.43
CA SER A 207 -8.16 16.40 -13.15
C SER A 207 -8.29 14.91 -12.85
N VAL A 208 -9.36 14.52 -12.18
CA VAL A 208 -9.65 13.13 -11.85
C VAL A 208 -11.01 12.71 -12.41
N GLY A 209 -11.09 11.47 -12.87
CA GLY A 209 -12.32 10.89 -13.36
C GLY A 209 -13.23 10.38 -12.23
N PRO A 210 -14.37 9.79 -12.59
CA PRO A 210 -15.30 9.20 -11.65
C PRO A 210 -14.66 8.02 -10.90
N HIS A 211 -15.29 7.64 -9.80
CA HIS A 211 -14.91 6.46 -9.02
C HIS A 211 -15.20 5.18 -9.81
N GLU A 212 -14.26 4.26 -9.81
CA GLU A 212 -14.40 2.97 -10.50
C GLU A 212 -15.37 2.05 -9.75
N ASP A 213 -16.27 1.39 -10.50
CA ASP A 213 -17.17 0.37 -9.98
C ASP A 213 -16.43 -0.97 -9.86
N LYS A 214 -15.91 -1.27 -8.66
CA LYS A 214 -15.08 -2.45 -8.38
C LYS A 214 -15.89 -3.61 -7.82
N MET A 215 -15.39 -4.84 -8.00
CA MET A 215 -15.98 -6.05 -7.41
C MET A 215 -15.86 -6.11 -5.88
N GLY A 216 -14.82 -5.51 -5.33
CA GLY A 216 -14.53 -5.43 -3.89
C GLY A 216 -13.66 -4.24 -3.56
N LEU A 217 -13.39 -4.01 -2.27
CA LEU A 217 -12.67 -2.83 -1.79
C LEU A 217 -13.33 -1.53 -2.31
N ARG A 218 -14.65 -1.53 -2.37
CA ARG A 218 -15.44 -0.53 -3.07
C ARG A 218 -15.35 0.84 -2.42
N ALA A 219 -15.23 0.88 -1.09
CA ALA A 219 -15.08 2.12 -0.34
C ALA A 219 -13.70 2.80 -0.50
N SER A 220 -12.68 2.09 -1.01
CA SER A 220 -11.38 2.70 -1.35
C SER A 220 -11.49 3.47 -2.66
N SER A 221 -11.12 4.75 -2.66
CA SER A 221 -11.12 5.59 -3.86
C SER A 221 -10.17 5.04 -4.93
N THR A 222 -10.69 4.82 -6.13
CA THR A 222 -9.91 4.42 -7.30
C THR A 222 -10.47 5.15 -8.52
N THR A 223 -9.64 5.94 -9.21
CA THR A 223 -10.07 6.80 -10.33
C THR A 223 -9.07 6.79 -11.47
N THR A 224 -9.44 7.35 -12.61
CA THR A 224 -8.47 7.87 -13.57
C THR A 224 -7.90 9.20 -13.09
N VAL A 225 -6.70 9.53 -13.53
CA VAL A 225 -6.07 10.86 -13.34
C VAL A 225 -5.60 11.35 -14.69
N HIS A 226 -5.95 12.60 -15.01
CA HIS A 226 -5.65 13.22 -16.30
C HIS A 226 -4.71 14.39 -16.11
N PHE A 227 -3.74 14.50 -17.02
CA PHE A 227 -2.78 15.59 -17.10
C PHE A 227 -2.93 16.25 -18.47
N ASP A 228 -3.41 17.48 -18.49
CA ASP A 228 -3.60 18.29 -19.70
C ASP A 228 -2.62 19.48 -19.66
N GLU A 229 -1.46 19.29 -20.31
CA GLU A 229 -0.36 20.27 -20.35
C GLU A 229 0.04 20.81 -18.97
N VAL A 230 0.08 19.92 -17.96
CA VAL A 230 0.41 20.29 -16.58
C VAL A 230 1.87 20.76 -16.49
N ARG A 231 2.07 22.00 -16.06
CA ARG A 231 3.40 22.57 -15.85
C ARG A 231 3.94 22.17 -14.48
N VAL A 232 4.97 21.34 -14.51
CA VAL A 232 5.61 20.80 -13.30
C VAL A 232 7.00 21.42 -13.18
N PRO A 233 7.29 22.18 -12.12
CA PRO A 233 8.62 22.75 -11.91
C PRO A 233 9.71 21.65 -11.90
N HIS A 234 10.90 21.96 -12.43
CA HIS A 234 12.02 21.01 -12.42
C HIS A 234 12.36 20.55 -11.00
N ALA A 235 12.19 21.42 -10.00
CA ALA A 235 12.36 21.08 -8.58
C ALA A 235 11.40 20.00 -8.06
N ASN A 236 10.34 19.66 -8.81
CA ASN A 236 9.41 18.57 -8.51
C ASN A 236 9.76 17.25 -9.24
N MET A 237 10.87 17.21 -9.99
CA MET A 237 11.40 15.95 -10.51
C MET A 237 11.87 15.09 -9.33
N LEU A 238 11.45 13.83 -9.30
CA LEU A 238 11.75 12.91 -8.21
C LEU A 238 12.92 11.99 -8.59
N GLY A 239 14.02 12.11 -7.86
CA GLY A 239 15.27 11.43 -8.16
C GLY A 239 15.95 11.98 -9.42
N GLU A 240 16.54 11.10 -10.24
CA GLU A 240 17.29 11.46 -11.45
C GLU A 240 16.42 11.34 -12.70
N GLU A 241 16.70 12.22 -13.68
CA GLU A 241 16.09 12.13 -15.01
C GLU A 241 16.38 10.77 -15.66
N ASN A 242 15.37 10.19 -16.33
CA ASN A 242 15.45 8.89 -17.01
C ASN A 242 15.65 7.68 -16.10
N LYS A 243 15.56 7.83 -14.77
CA LYS A 243 15.62 6.73 -13.79
C LYS A 243 14.24 6.37 -13.21
N GLY A 244 13.15 6.96 -13.71
CA GLY A 244 11.80 6.77 -13.18
C GLY A 244 11.33 5.31 -13.15
N PHE A 245 11.70 4.49 -14.13
CA PHE A 245 11.33 3.08 -14.11
C PHE A 245 12.00 2.31 -12.95
N LYS A 246 13.28 2.56 -12.69
CA LYS A 246 13.99 2.00 -11.53
C LYS A 246 13.35 2.46 -10.21
N ILE A 247 12.98 3.73 -10.14
CA ILE A 247 12.26 4.31 -8.98
C ILE A 247 10.92 3.61 -8.78
N ALA A 248 10.12 3.41 -9.85
CA ALA A 248 8.84 2.73 -9.77
C ALA A 248 8.99 1.30 -9.24
N MET A 249 9.97 0.53 -9.72
CA MET A 249 10.22 -0.83 -9.26
C MET A 249 10.65 -0.88 -7.79
N ALA A 250 11.51 0.03 -7.34
CA ALA A 250 11.93 0.13 -5.94
C ALA A 250 10.74 0.43 -5.02
N ILE A 251 9.86 1.36 -5.41
CA ILE A 251 8.63 1.69 -4.68
C ILE A 251 7.73 0.45 -4.57
N LEU A 252 7.47 -0.25 -5.68
CA LEU A 252 6.59 -1.41 -5.72
C LEU A 252 7.14 -2.59 -4.90
N ASN A 253 8.44 -2.85 -4.95
CA ASN A 253 9.08 -3.89 -4.16
C ASN A 253 8.91 -3.63 -2.66
N ASN A 254 9.12 -2.40 -2.23
CA ASN A 254 8.96 -2.02 -0.83
C ASN A 254 7.48 -2.09 -0.37
N GLY A 255 6.53 -1.72 -1.23
CA GLY A 255 5.09 -1.71 -0.92
C GLY A 255 4.46 -3.10 -0.71
N ARG A 256 5.11 -4.17 -1.17
CA ARG A 256 4.56 -5.54 -1.12
C ARG A 256 4.40 -6.08 0.30
N THR A 257 5.24 -5.67 1.25
CA THR A 257 5.16 -6.08 2.66
C THR A 257 3.88 -5.57 3.34
N GLY A 258 3.50 -4.32 3.10
CA GLY A 258 2.25 -3.77 3.62
C GLY A 258 1.00 -4.51 3.11
N LEU A 259 0.99 -4.89 1.83
CA LEU A 259 -0.07 -5.72 1.26
C LEU A 259 -0.12 -7.09 1.95
N GLY A 260 1.03 -7.73 2.17
CA GLY A 260 1.12 -9.00 2.91
C GLY A 260 0.53 -8.87 4.32
N GLY A 261 0.84 -7.80 5.06
CA GLY A 261 0.23 -7.52 6.36
C GLY A 261 -1.30 -7.46 6.29
N GLY A 262 -1.85 -6.73 5.31
CA GLY A 262 -3.29 -6.65 5.10
C GLY A 262 -3.94 -8.02 4.85
N THR A 263 -3.35 -8.88 4.01
CA THR A 263 -3.87 -10.23 3.74
C THR A 263 -3.89 -11.10 4.98
N ILE A 264 -2.85 -11.06 5.82
CA ILE A 264 -2.80 -11.79 7.09
C ILE A 264 -3.94 -11.36 8.02
N GLY A 265 -4.20 -10.05 8.13
CA GLY A 265 -5.30 -9.51 8.92
C GLY A 265 -6.66 -10.05 8.47
N ALA A 266 -6.93 -10.05 7.16
CA ALA A 266 -8.13 -10.61 6.58
C ALA A 266 -8.26 -12.12 6.85
N MET A 267 -7.19 -12.92 6.67
CA MET A 267 -7.18 -14.34 6.98
C MET A 267 -7.47 -14.61 8.45
N LYS A 268 -6.87 -13.86 9.38
CA LYS A 268 -7.14 -14.00 10.83
C LYS A 268 -8.62 -13.72 11.16
N LYS A 269 -9.25 -12.73 10.51
CA LYS A 269 -10.70 -12.48 10.63
C LYS A 269 -11.53 -13.66 10.12
N LEU A 270 -11.21 -14.16 8.93
CA LEU A 270 -11.94 -15.29 8.32
C LEU A 270 -11.81 -16.56 9.16
N ILE A 271 -10.61 -16.89 9.63
CA ILE A 271 -10.38 -18.05 10.54
C ILE A 271 -11.25 -17.94 11.80
N ALA A 272 -11.27 -16.76 12.43
CA ALA A 272 -12.09 -16.53 13.63
C ALA A 272 -13.58 -16.71 13.34
N GLN A 273 -14.08 -16.15 12.23
CA GLN A 273 -15.48 -16.26 11.83
C GLN A 273 -15.87 -17.71 11.49
N CYS A 274 -15.06 -18.41 10.69
CA CYS A 274 -15.30 -19.80 10.31
C CYS A 274 -15.26 -20.72 11.53
N THR A 275 -14.30 -20.51 12.44
CA THR A 275 -14.20 -21.29 13.69
C THR A 275 -15.41 -21.06 14.58
N LYS A 276 -15.84 -19.81 14.75
CA LYS A 276 -17.05 -19.47 15.51
C LYS A 276 -18.28 -20.18 14.92
N TYR A 277 -18.50 -20.01 13.62
CA TYR A 277 -19.63 -20.65 12.93
C TYR A 277 -19.57 -22.18 13.02
N ALA A 278 -18.40 -22.79 12.85
CA ALA A 278 -18.24 -24.25 12.97
C ALA A 278 -18.55 -24.77 14.36
N ASN A 279 -18.36 -23.99 15.42
CA ASN A 279 -18.76 -24.33 16.79
C ASN A 279 -20.27 -24.22 17.01
N GLU A 280 -20.93 -23.25 16.44
CA GLU A 280 -22.34 -22.93 16.66
C GLU A 280 -23.28 -23.80 15.78
N ARG A 281 -22.92 -24.00 14.50
CA ARG A 281 -23.73 -24.71 13.52
C ARG A 281 -23.77 -26.20 13.81
N LYS A 282 -24.96 -26.75 13.91
CA LYS A 282 -25.20 -28.19 14.10
C LYS A 282 -25.89 -28.82 12.88
N THR A 283 -25.44 -30.01 12.50
CA THR A 283 -26.08 -30.89 11.50
C THR A 283 -25.91 -32.34 11.91
N PHE A 284 -26.90 -33.19 11.62
CA PHE A 284 -26.87 -34.58 11.99
C PHE A 284 -26.59 -34.81 13.50
N GLY A 285 -27.17 -33.96 14.36
CA GLY A 285 -27.10 -34.08 15.81
C GLY A 285 -25.81 -33.59 16.47
N LYS A 286 -24.81 -33.07 15.71
CA LYS A 286 -23.54 -32.59 16.28
C LYS A 286 -23.06 -31.30 15.61
N SER A 287 -22.11 -30.60 16.26
CA SER A 287 -21.47 -29.42 15.71
C SER A 287 -20.67 -29.78 14.46
N ILE A 288 -20.67 -28.87 13.44
CA ILE A 288 -19.92 -29.15 12.20
C ILE A 288 -18.41 -29.18 12.44
N ARG A 289 -17.88 -28.55 13.50
CA ARG A 289 -16.49 -28.68 13.93
C ARG A 289 -15.99 -30.10 14.14
N GLU A 290 -16.93 -31.05 14.39
CA GLU A 290 -16.59 -32.43 14.68
C GLU A 290 -16.30 -33.26 13.42
N TYR A 291 -16.68 -32.74 12.24
CA TYR A 291 -16.42 -33.41 10.97
C TYR A 291 -14.98 -33.22 10.51
N GLY A 292 -14.32 -34.31 10.08
CA GLY A 292 -12.92 -34.29 9.65
C GLY A 292 -12.63 -33.30 8.52
N MET A 293 -13.54 -33.16 7.54
CA MET A 293 -13.41 -32.22 6.44
C MET A 293 -13.38 -30.77 6.94
N ILE A 294 -14.23 -30.41 7.91
CA ILE A 294 -14.24 -29.02 8.48
C ILE A 294 -12.97 -28.77 9.28
N LYS A 295 -12.51 -29.72 10.08
CA LYS A 295 -11.25 -29.66 10.81
C LYS A 295 -10.06 -29.44 9.85
N HIS A 296 -10.03 -30.21 8.74
CA HIS A 296 -8.98 -30.10 7.73
C HIS A 296 -8.96 -28.69 7.10
N LYS A 297 -10.13 -28.18 6.68
CA LYS A 297 -10.23 -26.83 6.09
C LYS A 297 -9.73 -25.74 7.05
N VAL A 298 -10.23 -25.72 8.28
CA VAL A 298 -9.79 -24.73 9.28
C VAL A 298 -8.30 -24.90 9.60
N GLY A 299 -7.80 -26.13 9.68
CA GLY A 299 -6.37 -26.41 9.85
C GLY A 299 -5.52 -25.84 8.71
N GLN A 300 -5.96 -26.02 7.45
CA GLN A 300 -5.26 -25.47 6.28
C GLN A 300 -5.24 -23.93 6.31
N MET A 301 -6.38 -23.27 6.62
CA MET A 301 -6.44 -21.81 6.76
C MET A 301 -5.42 -21.31 7.79
N VAL A 302 -5.24 -22.01 8.91
CA VAL A 302 -4.23 -21.63 9.95
C VAL A 302 -2.81 -21.81 9.43
N ILE A 303 -2.53 -22.91 8.74
CA ILE A 303 -1.20 -23.18 8.15
C ILE A 303 -0.84 -22.11 7.12
N ASP A 304 -1.76 -21.80 6.21
CA ASP A 304 -1.54 -20.80 5.17
C ASP A 304 -1.34 -19.38 5.77
N CYS A 305 -2.11 -19.04 6.80
CA CYS A 305 -1.97 -17.79 7.53
C CYS A 305 -0.60 -17.69 8.23
N TYR A 306 -0.18 -18.76 8.92
CA TYR A 306 1.12 -18.81 9.60
C TYR A 306 2.29 -18.69 8.61
N ALA A 307 2.25 -19.45 7.51
CA ALA A 307 3.28 -19.40 6.49
C ALA A 307 3.37 -18.01 5.83
N THR A 308 2.20 -17.38 5.59
CA THR A 308 2.14 -16.01 5.06
C THR A 308 2.77 -15.01 6.04
N GLU A 309 2.43 -15.10 7.33
CA GLU A 309 2.97 -14.20 8.35
C GLU A 309 4.49 -14.35 8.45
N ALA A 310 5.01 -15.58 8.48
CA ALA A 310 6.44 -15.84 8.51
C ALA A 310 7.16 -15.26 7.27
N ALA A 311 6.60 -15.44 6.07
CA ALA A 311 7.18 -14.91 4.85
C ALA A 311 7.19 -13.36 4.82
N VAL A 312 6.11 -12.72 5.28
CA VAL A 312 6.01 -11.25 5.35
C VAL A 312 6.98 -10.68 6.38
N ASP A 313 7.08 -11.29 7.56
CA ASP A 313 8.00 -10.85 8.62
C ASP A 313 9.46 -10.96 8.17
N MET A 314 9.83 -12.03 7.45
CA MET A 314 11.19 -12.19 6.89
C MET A 314 11.52 -11.14 5.85
N VAL A 315 10.60 -10.86 4.91
CA VAL A 315 10.82 -9.82 3.89
C VAL A 315 10.89 -8.43 4.54
N ALA A 316 10.07 -8.17 5.55
CA ALA A 316 10.12 -6.91 6.30
C ALA A 316 11.49 -6.71 6.96
N GLU A 317 12.05 -7.77 7.56
CA GLU A 317 13.39 -7.72 8.16
C GLU A 317 14.50 -7.49 7.14
N LEU A 318 14.44 -8.14 5.97
CA LEU A 318 15.40 -7.90 4.89
C LEU A 318 15.45 -6.41 4.52
N ILE A 319 14.27 -5.78 4.39
CA ILE A 319 14.17 -4.35 4.09
C ILE A 319 14.70 -3.50 5.26
N ASP A 320 14.32 -3.84 6.48
CA ASP A 320 14.65 -3.06 7.68
C ASP A 320 16.13 -3.17 8.08
N SER A 321 16.81 -4.27 7.70
CA SER A 321 18.25 -4.46 7.85
C SER A 321 19.07 -3.81 6.73
N GLY A 322 18.42 -3.25 5.70
CA GLY A 322 19.10 -2.60 4.58
C GLY A 322 19.62 -3.57 3.50
N TYR A 323 19.09 -4.80 3.44
CA TYR A 323 19.40 -5.72 2.36
C TYR A 323 18.88 -5.17 1.02
N GLU A 324 19.78 -5.04 0.03
CA GLU A 324 19.44 -4.31 -1.20
C GLU A 324 18.62 -5.15 -2.20
N ASP A 325 18.91 -6.45 -2.33
CA ASP A 325 18.32 -7.33 -3.37
C ASP A 325 17.24 -8.26 -2.78
N TYR A 326 16.14 -7.67 -2.34
CA TYR A 326 14.95 -8.39 -1.83
C TYR A 326 13.78 -8.45 -2.83
N ALA A 327 14.02 -8.14 -4.10
CA ALA A 327 12.95 -7.99 -5.08
C ALA A 327 12.19 -9.31 -5.33
N VAL A 328 12.92 -10.44 -5.36
CA VAL A 328 12.34 -11.77 -5.56
C VAL A 328 11.53 -12.20 -4.34
N GLU A 329 12.06 -12.04 -3.14
CA GLU A 329 11.42 -12.37 -1.87
C GLU A 329 10.14 -11.56 -1.68
N ALA A 330 10.18 -10.25 -1.97
CA ALA A 330 9.02 -9.38 -1.95
C ALA A 330 7.94 -9.82 -2.96
N ALA A 331 8.35 -10.28 -4.17
CA ALA A 331 7.43 -10.80 -5.15
C ALA A 331 6.79 -12.12 -4.72
N ILE A 332 7.58 -13.06 -4.19
CA ILE A 332 7.10 -14.34 -3.63
C ILE A 332 6.11 -14.08 -2.50
N SER A 333 6.48 -13.23 -1.55
CA SER A 333 5.62 -12.88 -0.41
C SER A 333 4.27 -12.34 -0.88
N LYS A 334 4.25 -11.41 -1.85
CA LYS A 334 3.00 -10.84 -2.39
C LYS A 334 2.13 -11.89 -3.06
N VAL A 335 2.69 -12.72 -3.94
CA VAL A 335 1.94 -13.77 -4.66
C VAL A 335 1.38 -14.76 -3.66
N PHE A 336 2.23 -15.31 -2.80
CA PHE A 336 1.83 -16.30 -1.80
C PHE A 336 0.72 -15.75 -0.87
N ALA A 337 0.89 -14.53 -0.34
CA ALA A 337 -0.07 -13.90 0.55
C ALA A 337 -1.45 -13.71 -0.11
N SER A 338 -1.49 -13.24 -1.37
CA SER A 338 -2.76 -13.03 -2.07
C SER A 338 -3.46 -14.34 -2.43
N GLU A 339 -2.72 -15.39 -2.83
CA GLU A 339 -3.27 -16.73 -3.11
C GLU A 339 -3.75 -17.41 -1.82
N ALA A 340 -2.97 -17.35 -0.74
CA ALA A 340 -3.35 -17.90 0.56
C ALA A 340 -4.64 -17.27 1.11
N LEU A 341 -4.80 -15.94 0.97
CA LEU A 341 -6.04 -15.26 1.35
C LEU A 341 -7.23 -15.74 0.50
N TRP A 342 -7.03 -15.94 -0.80
CA TRP A 342 -8.08 -16.44 -1.69
C TRP A 342 -8.54 -17.86 -1.33
N HIS A 343 -7.61 -18.71 -0.88
CA HIS A 343 -7.92 -20.08 -0.45
C HIS A 343 -8.56 -20.13 0.95
N THR A 344 -8.32 -19.12 1.78
CA THR A 344 -8.87 -19.00 3.13
C THR A 344 -10.35 -18.59 3.12
#